data_37aa4f1b157ad64a784b82367967700c
#
_entry.id   37aa4f1b157ad64a784b82367967700c
#
_cell.length_a   1.000
_cell.length_b   1.000
_cell.length_c   1.000
_cell.angle_alpha   90.00
_cell.angle_beta   90.00
_cell.angle_gamma   90.00
#
_symmetry.space_group_name_H-M   'P 1'
#
loop_
_entity.id
_entity.type
_entity.pdbx_description
1 polymer ?
#
loop_
_entity_poly.entity_id
_entity_poly.type
_entity_poly.pdbx_seq_one_letter_code
_entity_poly.pdbx_strand_id
1 'polypeptide(L)'
;DRSVSRGLGDVYKRQVLGNIREVSTQELKNDSYYMQGDYTGDLGVEKSYEAYLRGEKGQEVFLRNAYGRIKGRYENGAFDREAVPGKNLTLAIDMELQQYGEQLMQNKVGAIVAIEPSTGEILALVSSPTYKPSLLTGRERGSNYAQLFENPYKPLYDRAIMAAYPPGSTFKPTQGLIFLQEKAVTPYTTYPCHHGFYSSGVKVACHDHVSPISLVPAISTSCNAYFCYAFRAMIDNLDKYGTTGAAFEAWKKYIVDMGYGYRLGVDLPGESRGFIPNSDFYSKIYGANGWKGITVISVSIGQGEVLATPLQIANLAATIANRGYYFTPHVVRSVENTYLGDAVSYTHLRAHETL
;
A
#
# COMPACT_ATOMS: atom_id res chain seq x y z
N ASP A 1 -4.85 3.71 32.12
CA ASP A 1 -5.78 2.71 31.55
C ASP A 1 -5.84 2.92 30.04
N ARG A 2 -5.09 2.11 29.33
CA ARG A 2 -5.14 2.10 27.87
C ARG A 2 -6.45 1.42 27.48
N SER A 3 -7.53 2.18 27.42
CA SER A 3 -8.81 1.68 26.93
C SER A 3 -8.77 1.59 25.42
N VAL A 4 -8.04 0.59 24.93
CA VAL A 4 -8.06 0.20 23.54
C VAL A 4 -9.46 -0.27 23.22
N SER A 5 -10.16 0.49 22.39
CA SER A 5 -11.38 0.12 21.64
C SER A 5 -12.24 -1.01 22.25
N ARG A 6 -12.66 -0.88 23.49
CA ARG A 6 -13.70 -1.74 24.03
C ARG A 6 -15.04 -1.32 23.42
N GLY A 7 -15.40 -1.92 22.30
CA GLY A 7 -16.75 -1.84 21.78
C GLY A 7 -16.97 -1.64 20.29
N LEU A 8 -15.95 -1.29 19.49
CA LEU A 8 -16.12 -1.08 18.04
C LEU A 8 -15.30 -2.03 17.17
N GLY A 9 -14.48 -2.91 17.77
CA GLY A 9 -13.44 -3.63 17.08
C GLY A 9 -13.60 -5.13 16.88
N ASP A 10 -14.63 -5.77 17.40
CA ASP A 10 -14.62 -7.23 17.49
C ASP A 10 -14.83 -7.97 16.17
N VAL A 11 -15.30 -7.33 15.12
CA VAL A 11 -15.56 -8.00 13.85
C VAL A 11 -14.94 -7.28 12.65
N TYR A 12 -14.90 -5.96 12.61
CA TYR A 12 -14.48 -5.16 11.46
C TYR A 12 -13.25 -4.28 11.79
N LYS A 13 -12.32 -4.04 10.86
CA LYS A 13 -11.13 -3.16 10.98
C LYS A 13 -9.84 -3.76 11.57
N ARG A 14 -9.68 -5.05 11.65
CA ARG A 14 -8.62 -5.74 12.42
C ARG A 14 -7.21 -5.42 11.97
N GLN A 15 -7.00 -5.30 10.66
CA GLN A 15 -5.69 -5.03 10.08
C GLN A 15 -5.34 -3.54 10.14
N VAL A 16 -6.35 -2.66 10.06
CA VAL A 16 -6.18 -1.22 10.19
C VAL A 16 -5.82 -0.84 11.63
N LEU A 17 -6.63 -1.25 12.61
CA LEU A 17 -6.36 -0.92 14.02
C LEU A 17 -5.10 -1.59 14.53
N GLY A 18 -4.87 -2.84 14.16
CA GLY A 18 -3.76 -3.63 14.67
C GLY A 18 -4.05 -4.25 16.03
N ASN A 19 -3.00 -4.51 16.77
CA ASN A 19 -3.03 -5.11 18.11
C ASN A 19 -1.87 -4.61 18.95
N ILE A 20 -1.99 -4.77 20.26
CA ILE A 20 -0.93 -4.49 21.24
C ILE A 20 -0.30 -5.79 21.73
N ARG A 21 0.94 -5.71 22.20
CA ARG A 21 1.65 -6.78 22.87
C ARG A 21 2.48 -6.23 24.03
N GLU A 22 2.92 -7.12 24.91
CA GLU A 22 3.92 -6.75 25.91
C GLU A 22 5.24 -6.34 25.24
N VAL A 23 5.90 -5.34 25.78
CA VAL A 23 7.18 -4.83 25.29
C VAL A 23 8.26 -5.90 25.32
N SER A 24 9.08 -5.93 24.29
CA SER A 24 10.22 -6.82 24.19
C SER A 24 11.42 -6.28 24.98
N THR A 25 12.38 -7.17 25.29
CA THR A 25 13.65 -6.78 25.92
C THR A 25 14.42 -5.73 25.11
N GLN A 26 14.27 -5.74 23.80
CA GLN A 26 14.93 -4.76 22.92
C GLN A 26 14.29 -3.37 23.03
N GLU A 27 12.96 -3.30 23.11
CA GLU A 27 12.23 -2.03 23.28
C GLU A 27 12.50 -1.42 24.66
N LEU A 28 12.58 -2.24 25.72
CA LEU A 28 13.00 -1.80 27.04
C LEU A 28 14.40 -1.16 27.07
N LYS A 29 15.30 -1.61 26.20
CA LYS A 29 16.65 -1.03 26.09
C LYS A 29 16.67 0.25 25.25
N ASN A 30 15.79 0.35 24.25
CA ASN A 30 15.82 1.43 23.28
C ASN A 30 14.98 2.64 23.71
N ASP A 31 13.97 2.45 24.55
CA ASP A 31 13.06 3.53 24.99
C ASP A 31 12.84 3.45 26.49
N SER A 32 13.34 4.43 27.21
CA SER A 32 13.22 4.55 28.67
C SER A 32 11.80 4.77 29.19
N TYR A 33 10.85 5.05 28.30
CA TYR A 33 9.44 5.14 28.65
C TYR A 33 8.90 3.80 29.16
N TYR A 34 9.35 2.69 28.57
CA TYR A 34 8.82 1.36 28.87
C TYR A 34 9.43 0.71 30.09
N MET A 35 8.59 0.00 30.82
CA MET A 35 8.97 -0.89 31.92
C MET A 35 8.48 -2.31 31.60
N GLN A 36 9.06 -3.30 32.26
CA GLN A 36 8.61 -4.68 32.12
C GLN A 36 7.13 -4.81 32.48
N GLY A 37 6.35 -5.46 31.61
CA GLY A 37 4.90 -5.61 31.74
C GLY A 37 4.09 -4.50 31.04
N ASP A 38 4.74 -3.48 30.49
CA ASP A 38 4.05 -2.50 29.63
C ASP A 38 3.65 -3.10 28.29
N TYR A 39 2.70 -2.45 27.65
CA TYR A 39 2.20 -2.81 26.32
C TYR A 39 2.59 -1.75 25.29
N THR A 40 2.84 -2.20 24.06
CA THR A 40 3.13 -1.37 22.89
C THR A 40 2.32 -1.84 21.67
N GLY A 41 2.11 -0.98 20.70
CA GLY A 41 1.51 -1.35 19.42
C GLY A 41 2.38 -2.32 18.63
N ASP A 42 1.79 -3.40 18.15
CA ASP A 42 2.47 -4.45 17.37
C ASP A 42 2.25 -4.29 15.87
N LEU A 43 1.03 -3.99 15.47
CA LEU A 43 0.59 -3.82 14.08
C LEU A 43 -0.38 -2.64 13.95
N GLY A 44 -0.67 -2.25 12.71
CA GLY A 44 -1.71 -1.26 12.38
C GLY A 44 -1.45 0.13 12.96
N VAL A 45 -2.54 0.87 13.17
CA VAL A 45 -2.54 2.21 13.77
C VAL A 45 -1.96 2.20 15.17
N GLU A 46 -2.20 1.14 15.97
CA GLU A 46 -1.63 0.98 17.30
C GLU A 46 -0.10 1.11 17.29
N LYS A 47 0.56 0.54 16.28
CA LYS A 47 2.01 0.64 16.11
C LYS A 47 2.45 1.99 15.58
N SER A 48 1.81 2.45 14.50
CA SER A 48 2.26 3.68 13.82
C SER A 48 2.06 4.93 14.67
N TYR A 49 1.03 4.94 15.51
CA TYR A 49 0.67 6.08 16.36
C TYR A 49 0.91 5.85 17.85
N GLU A 50 1.74 4.85 18.19
CA GLU A 50 2.10 4.51 19.56
C GLU A 50 2.48 5.73 20.39
N ALA A 51 3.33 6.61 19.87
CA ALA A 51 3.78 7.81 20.56
C ALA A 51 2.65 8.78 20.98
N TYR A 52 1.54 8.78 20.22
CA TYR A 52 0.36 9.57 20.54
C TYR A 52 -0.58 8.82 21.49
N LEU A 53 -0.71 7.52 21.32
CA LEU A 53 -1.67 6.69 22.03
C LEU A 53 -1.23 6.33 23.45
N ARG A 54 0.08 6.25 23.71
CA ARG A 54 0.63 5.76 24.99
C ARG A 54 0.49 6.73 26.17
N GLY A 55 0.33 8.06 25.92
CA GLY A 55 0.27 9.09 26.94
C GLY A 55 1.57 9.27 27.71
N GLU A 56 1.47 9.88 28.91
CA GLU A 56 2.60 10.03 29.84
C GLU A 56 2.29 9.33 31.15
N LYS A 57 3.27 8.58 31.67
CA LYS A 57 3.11 7.86 32.94
C LYS A 57 3.11 8.81 34.12
N GLY A 58 2.14 8.62 35.00
CA GLY A 58 2.16 9.23 36.33
C GLY A 58 3.21 8.56 37.22
N GLN A 59 3.57 9.25 38.28
CA GLN A 59 4.49 8.77 39.30
C GLN A 59 3.98 9.18 40.67
N GLU A 60 3.93 8.20 41.59
CA GLU A 60 3.65 8.45 42.99
C GLU A 60 4.90 8.07 43.82
N VAL A 61 5.31 8.97 44.74
CA VAL A 61 6.48 8.76 45.58
C VAL A 61 6.07 8.44 47.01
N PHE A 62 6.41 7.26 47.47
CA PHE A 62 6.03 6.77 48.81
C PHE A 62 7.20 6.65 49.75
N LEU A 63 6.95 7.02 51.01
CA LEU A 63 7.85 6.69 52.14
C LEU A 63 7.65 5.20 52.51
N ARG A 64 8.75 4.45 52.62
CA ARG A 64 8.76 3.07 53.12
C ARG A 64 9.63 2.96 54.34
N ASN A 65 9.20 2.14 55.31
CA ASN A 65 10.06 1.80 56.47
C ASN A 65 11.10 0.72 56.09
N ALA A 66 11.98 0.39 57.03
CA ALA A 66 13.02 -0.63 56.86
C ALA A 66 12.49 -2.03 56.51
N TYR A 67 11.20 -2.31 56.74
CA TYR A 67 10.51 -3.56 56.38
C TYR A 67 9.77 -3.47 55.05
N GLY A 68 9.95 -2.39 54.27
CA GLY A 68 9.31 -2.21 52.96
C GLY A 68 7.84 -1.79 52.99
N ARG A 69 7.26 -1.54 54.18
CA ARG A 69 5.84 -1.12 54.30
C ARG A 69 5.70 0.37 54.01
N ILE A 70 4.73 0.70 53.18
CA ILE A 70 4.36 2.09 52.84
C ILE A 70 3.83 2.79 54.09
N LYS A 71 4.38 3.96 54.40
CA LYS A 71 4.02 4.83 55.54
C LYS A 71 3.14 6.01 55.12
N GLY A 72 3.17 6.38 53.85
CA GLY A 72 2.44 7.51 53.30
C GLY A 72 3.10 8.05 52.05
N ARG A 73 2.53 9.08 51.43
CA ARG A 73 3.15 9.80 50.33
C ARG A 73 4.31 10.65 50.83
N TYR A 74 5.40 10.68 50.08
CA TYR A 74 6.53 11.54 50.39
C TYR A 74 6.13 13.01 50.26
N GLU A 75 6.44 13.82 51.30
CA GLU A 75 6.08 15.24 51.37
C GLU A 75 4.64 15.56 50.93
N ASN A 76 3.69 14.74 51.39
CA ASN A 76 2.25 14.87 51.03
C ASN A 76 1.96 14.84 49.53
N GLY A 77 2.81 14.22 48.72
CA GLY A 77 2.62 14.10 47.27
C GLY A 77 3.22 15.24 46.44
N ALA A 78 4.06 16.12 47.05
CA ALA A 78 4.70 17.23 46.35
C ALA A 78 5.60 16.78 45.16
N PHE A 79 6.02 15.53 45.13
CA PHE A 79 6.82 14.93 44.04
C PHE A 79 6.02 13.97 43.16
N ASP A 80 4.73 13.87 43.38
CA ASP A 80 3.84 13.08 42.51
C ASP A 80 3.64 13.81 41.18
N ARG A 81 3.54 13.04 40.10
CA ARG A 81 3.13 13.48 38.76
C ARG A 81 1.85 12.76 38.37
N GLU A 82 0.87 13.49 37.90
CA GLU A 82 -0.33 12.89 37.35
C GLU A 82 -0.04 12.23 35.99
N ALA A 83 -0.75 11.13 35.70
CA ALA A 83 -0.69 10.51 34.39
C ALA A 83 -1.44 11.37 33.36
N VAL A 84 -0.85 11.55 32.20
CA VAL A 84 -1.52 12.23 31.08
C VAL A 84 -2.02 11.14 30.12
N PRO A 85 -3.33 11.11 29.82
CA PRO A 85 -3.88 10.13 28.88
C PRO A 85 -3.32 10.33 27.47
N GLY A 86 -3.27 9.26 26.70
CA GLY A 86 -2.94 9.33 25.27
C GLY A 86 -3.98 10.10 24.45
N LYS A 87 -3.58 10.53 23.29
CA LYS A 87 -4.43 11.32 22.38
C LYS A 87 -5.44 10.45 21.63
N ASN A 88 -6.59 11.03 21.34
CA ASN A 88 -7.60 10.37 20.51
C ASN A 88 -7.23 10.50 19.02
N LEU A 89 -7.43 9.41 18.27
CA LEU A 89 -7.27 9.38 16.82
C LEU A 89 -8.65 9.29 16.16
N THR A 90 -8.85 10.09 15.11
CA THR A 90 -10.00 9.96 14.21
C THR A 90 -9.52 9.30 12.92
N LEU A 91 -10.11 8.16 12.57
CA LEU A 91 -9.79 7.45 11.35
C LEU A 91 -10.64 7.95 10.17
N ALA A 92 -10.09 7.85 8.97
CA ALA A 92 -10.77 8.13 7.71
C ALA A 92 -11.71 6.98 7.27
N ILE A 93 -11.54 5.80 7.86
CA ILE A 93 -12.29 4.59 7.51
C ILE A 93 -13.80 4.82 7.67
N ASP A 94 -14.54 4.65 6.58
CA ASP A 94 -15.98 4.54 6.59
C ASP A 94 -16.40 3.14 7.06
N MET A 95 -17.13 3.10 8.17
CA MET A 95 -17.49 1.83 8.82
C MET A 95 -18.42 0.97 7.99
N GLU A 96 -19.38 1.57 7.31
CA GLU A 96 -20.36 0.83 6.51
C GLU A 96 -19.67 0.25 5.26
N LEU A 97 -18.83 1.05 4.61
CA LEU A 97 -18.05 0.63 3.45
C LEU A 97 -17.04 -0.48 3.81
N GLN A 98 -16.34 -0.35 4.93
CA GLN A 98 -15.41 -1.37 5.44
C GLN A 98 -16.14 -2.69 5.70
N GLN A 99 -17.27 -2.63 6.42
CA GLN A 99 -18.08 -3.80 6.74
C GLN A 99 -18.62 -4.47 5.47
N TYR A 100 -19.11 -3.69 4.53
CA TYR A 100 -19.59 -4.20 3.24
C TYR A 100 -18.46 -4.89 2.46
N GLY A 101 -17.29 -4.27 2.40
CA GLY A 101 -16.11 -4.86 1.76
C GLY A 101 -15.70 -6.19 2.41
N GLU A 102 -15.71 -6.28 3.75
CA GLU A 102 -15.41 -7.53 4.46
C GLU A 102 -16.47 -8.63 4.20
N GLN A 103 -17.74 -8.27 4.08
CA GLN A 103 -18.80 -9.20 3.69
C GLN A 103 -18.60 -9.74 2.26
N LEU A 104 -18.25 -8.87 1.32
CA LEU A 104 -17.96 -9.26 -0.07
C LEU A 104 -16.75 -10.20 -0.17
N MET A 105 -15.81 -10.07 0.76
CA MET A 105 -14.58 -10.87 0.79
C MET A 105 -14.71 -12.18 1.57
N GLN A 106 -15.87 -12.51 2.12
CA GLN A 106 -16.08 -13.79 2.77
C GLN A 106 -15.78 -14.95 1.83
N ASN A 107 -15.03 -15.95 2.31
CA ASN A 107 -14.57 -17.13 1.55
C ASN A 107 -13.70 -16.80 0.32
N LYS A 108 -13.10 -15.62 0.26
CA LYS A 108 -12.19 -15.22 -0.80
C LYS A 108 -10.81 -14.87 -0.22
N VAL A 109 -9.79 -14.90 -1.07
CA VAL A 109 -8.43 -14.45 -0.74
C VAL A 109 -8.10 -13.24 -1.61
N GLY A 110 -7.76 -12.12 -0.98
CA GLY A 110 -7.46 -10.89 -1.70
C GLY A 110 -7.62 -9.63 -0.84
N ALA A 111 -7.80 -8.49 -1.48
CA ALA A 111 -7.97 -7.21 -0.80
C ALA A 111 -8.93 -6.29 -1.54
N ILE A 112 -9.54 -5.34 -0.79
CA ILE A 112 -10.26 -4.18 -1.33
C ILE A 112 -9.64 -2.94 -0.71
N VAL A 113 -9.35 -1.93 -1.53
CA VAL A 113 -8.86 -0.62 -1.10
C VAL A 113 -9.72 0.45 -1.75
N ALA A 114 -10.25 1.37 -0.95
CA ALA A 114 -10.98 2.55 -1.43
C ALA A 114 -10.30 3.81 -0.89
N ILE A 115 -9.95 4.73 -1.79
CA ILE A 115 -9.26 5.99 -1.47
C ILE A 115 -10.15 7.13 -1.92
N GLU A 116 -10.32 8.16 -1.07
CA GLU A 116 -10.87 9.46 -1.46
C GLU A 116 -9.78 10.23 -2.24
N PRO A 117 -9.97 10.46 -3.55
CA PRO A 117 -8.91 11.05 -4.36
C PRO A 117 -8.50 12.45 -3.92
N SER A 118 -9.46 13.24 -3.44
CA SER A 118 -9.26 14.65 -3.10
C SER A 118 -8.44 14.88 -1.82
N THR A 119 -8.29 13.84 -0.98
CA THR A 119 -7.59 13.93 0.31
C THR A 119 -6.51 12.87 0.50
N GLY A 120 -6.60 11.73 -0.18
CA GLY A 120 -5.77 10.55 0.08
C GLY A 120 -6.29 9.68 1.25
N GLU A 121 -7.40 10.04 1.85
CA GLU A 121 -8.02 9.29 2.92
C GLU A 121 -8.42 7.89 2.46
N ILE A 122 -7.99 6.86 3.19
CA ILE A 122 -8.41 5.48 2.93
C ILE A 122 -9.76 5.25 3.63
N LEU A 123 -10.81 5.14 2.82
CA LEU A 123 -12.18 4.92 3.30
C LEU A 123 -12.46 3.46 3.63
N ALA A 124 -11.79 2.53 2.94
CA ALA A 124 -11.85 1.10 3.26
C ALA A 124 -10.52 0.43 2.93
N LEU A 125 -10.07 -0.46 3.83
CA LEU A 125 -8.88 -1.28 3.66
C LEU A 125 -9.21 -2.68 4.14
N VAL A 126 -9.54 -3.57 3.22
CA VAL A 126 -9.96 -4.94 3.50
C VAL A 126 -8.89 -5.90 3.01
N SER A 127 -8.47 -6.81 3.88
CA SER A 127 -7.60 -7.93 3.51
C SER A 127 -8.22 -9.25 3.99
N SER A 128 -8.33 -10.22 3.11
CA SER A 128 -8.99 -11.49 3.39
C SER A 128 -8.07 -12.68 3.02
N PRO A 129 -8.11 -13.78 3.79
CA PRO A 129 -8.90 -13.96 5.02
C PRO A 129 -8.39 -13.09 6.17
N THR A 130 -9.27 -12.82 7.10
CA THR A 130 -9.00 -12.07 8.33
C THR A 130 -9.11 -12.98 9.56
N TYR A 131 -8.84 -12.45 10.76
CA TYR A 131 -8.92 -13.18 12.03
C TYR A 131 -9.67 -12.37 13.08
N LYS A 132 -10.10 -13.00 14.18
CA LYS A 132 -10.73 -12.28 15.30
C LYS A 132 -9.65 -11.63 16.18
N PRO A 133 -9.67 -10.29 16.45
CA PRO A 133 -8.68 -9.63 17.30
C PRO A 133 -8.55 -10.24 18.69
N SER A 134 -9.67 -10.71 19.25
CA SER A 134 -9.72 -11.40 20.52
C SER A 134 -8.82 -12.64 20.60
N LEU A 135 -8.47 -13.25 19.47
CA LEU A 135 -7.50 -14.36 19.42
C LEU A 135 -6.09 -13.92 19.80
N LEU A 136 -5.74 -12.65 19.61
CA LEU A 136 -4.42 -12.10 19.92
C LEU A 136 -4.39 -11.36 21.26
N THR A 137 -5.33 -11.67 22.16
CA THR A 137 -5.37 -11.14 23.53
C THR A 137 -5.40 -12.26 24.56
N GLY A 138 -5.05 -11.92 25.81
CA GLY A 138 -5.13 -12.85 26.94
C GLY A 138 -4.09 -13.99 26.92
N ARG A 139 -4.34 -15.02 27.71
CA ARG A 139 -3.38 -16.11 27.98
C ARG A 139 -3.11 -17.02 26.76
N GLU A 140 -4.08 -17.15 25.88
CA GLU A 140 -4.00 -18.01 24.70
C GLU A 140 -3.39 -17.32 23.46
N ARG A 141 -2.97 -16.05 23.61
CA ARG A 141 -2.39 -15.26 22.51
C ARG A 141 -1.30 -16.01 21.76
N GLY A 142 -0.37 -16.66 22.49
CA GLY A 142 0.77 -17.35 21.88
C GLY A 142 0.35 -18.55 21.01
N SER A 143 -0.54 -19.41 21.52
CA SER A 143 -1.06 -20.56 20.78
C SER A 143 -1.90 -20.14 19.58
N ASN A 144 -2.76 -19.14 19.76
CA ASN A 144 -3.59 -18.60 18.68
C ASN A 144 -2.74 -17.93 17.59
N TYR A 145 -1.69 -17.18 17.98
CA TYR A 145 -0.75 -16.59 17.02
C TYR A 145 -0.06 -17.67 16.18
N ALA A 146 0.43 -18.75 16.81
CA ALA A 146 1.06 -19.87 16.10
C ALA A 146 0.09 -20.48 15.09
N GLN A 147 -1.16 -20.75 15.48
CA GLN A 147 -2.17 -21.28 14.56
C GLN A 147 -2.47 -20.34 13.38
N LEU A 148 -2.57 -19.03 13.63
CA LEU A 148 -2.78 -18.04 12.57
C LEU A 148 -1.56 -17.92 11.65
N PHE A 149 -0.36 -18.03 12.20
CA PHE A 149 0.89 -17.96 11.44
C PHE A 149 1.10 -19.19 10.53
N GLU A 150 0.77 -20.38 11.03
CA GLU A 150 0.87 -21.64 10.29
C GLU A 150 -0.28 -21.82 9.27
N ASN A 151 -1.33 -21.03 9.37
CA ASN A 151 -2.47 -21.10 8.46
C ASN A 151 -2.03 -20.84 7.01
N PRO A 152 -2.28 -21.78 6.07
CA PRO A 152 -1.85 -21.65 4.67
C PRO A 152 -2.43 -20.44 3.95
N TYR A 153 -3.57 -19.92 4.40
CA TYR A 153 -4.19 -18.70 3.87
C TYR A 153 -3.64 -17.42 4.49
N LYS A 154 -2.68 -17.50 5.44
CA LYS A 154 -1.95 -16.35 6.02
C LYS A 154 -2.86 -15.19 6.45
N PRO A 155 -3.75 -15.37 7.43
CA PRO A 155 -4.68 -14.33 7.85
C PRO A 155 -4.00 -13.12 8.53
N LEU A 156 -2.76 -13.28 9.04
CA LEU A 156 -1.96 -12.18 9.60
C LEU A 156 -1.33 -11.28 8.53
N TYR A 157 -1.34 -11.72 7.27
CA TYR A 157 -0.71 -11.01 6.16
C TYR A 157 -1.68 -9.99 5.57
N ASP A 158 -1.37 -8.69 5.72
CA ASP A 158 -2.18 -7.62 5.13
C ASP A 158 -1.96 -7.53 3.61
N ARG A 159 -2.88 -8.13 2.86
CA ARG A 159 -2.79 -8.16 1.39
C ARG A 159 -3.00 -6.81 0.75
N ALA A 160 -3.67 -5.88 1.42
CA ALA A 160 -3.95 -4.56 0.84
C ALA A 160 -2.67 -3.75 0.62
N ILE A 161 -1.71 -3.85 1.55
CA ILE A 161 -0.48 -3.05 1.55
C ILE A 161 0.81 -3.88 1.38
N MET A 162 0.77 -5.18 1.69
CA MET A 162 1.97 -6.04 1.69
C MET A 162 2.05 -6.95 0.48
N ALA A 163 0.93 -7.47 -0.03
CA ALA A 163 0.94 -8.39 -1.15
C ALA A 163 1.21 -7.66 -2.46
N ALA A 164 2.07 -8.23 -3.29
CA ALA A 164 2.40 -7.70 -4.60
C ALA A 164 1.98 -8.69 -5.69
N TYR A 165 1.15 -8.24 -6.60
CA TYR A 165 0.57 -9.01 -7.68
C TYR A 165 0.87 -8.37 -9.03
N PRO A 166 0.93 -9.13 -10.14
CA PRO A 166 0.88 -8.54 -11.47
C PRO A 166 -0.41 -7.72 -11.62
N PRO A 167 -0.34 -6.40 -11.90
CA PRO A 167 -1.53 -5.56 -12.00
C PRO A 167 -2.42 -5.92 -13.20
N GLY A 168 -1.87 -6.60 -14.20
CA GLY A 168 -2.60 -7.00 -15.39
C GLY A 168 -3.20 -5.81 -16.14
N SER A 169 -4.41 -5.95 -16.66
CA SER A 169 -5.05 -4.93 -17.49
C SER A 169 -5.39 -3.62 -16.77
N THR A 170 -5.37 -3.58 -15.43
CA THR A 170 -5.50 -2.32 -14.68
C THR A 170 -4.30 -1.38 -14.90
N PHE A 171 -3.20 -1.92 -15.43
CA PHE A 171 -1.99 -1.18 -15.79
C PHE A 171 -2.08 -0.46 -17.15
N LYS A 172 -3.04 -0.83 -18.02
CA LYS A 172 -3.16 -0.29 -19.37
C LYS A 172 -3.44 1.22 -19.45
N PRO A 173 -4.27 1.82 -18.59
CA PRO A 173 -4.41 3.28 -18.56
C PRO A 173 -3.09 4.00 -18.34
N THR A 174 -2.25 3.52 -17.41
CA THR A 174 -0.89 4.03 -17.19
C THR A 174 -0.05 3.97 -18.47
N GLN A 175 -0.05 2.82 -19.12
CA GLN A 175 0.67 2.63 -20.39
C GLN A 175 0.19 3.59 -21.47
N GLY A 176 -1.13 3.76 -21.62
CA GLY A 176 -1.71 4.68 -22.57
C GLY A 176 -1.25 6.13 -22.39
N LEU A 177 -1.24 6.60 -21.13
CA LEU A 177 -0.76 7.94 -20.79
C LEU A 177 0.72 8.12 -21.14
N ILE A 178 1.57 7.13 -20.83
CA ILE A 178 3.00 7.16 -21.13
C ILE A 178 3.22 7.21 -22.66
N PHE A 179 2.54 6.36 -23.43
CA PHE A 179 2.71 6.30 -24.88
C PHE A 179 2.28 7.59 -25.57
N LEU A 180 1.23 8.25 -25.08
CA LEU A 180 0.81 9.58 -25.54
C LEU A 180 1.86 10.65 -25.18
N GLN A 181 2.33 10.68 -23.93
CA GLN A 181 3.31 11.63 -23.44
C GLN A 181 4.62 11.53 -24.21
N GLU A 182 5.08 10.31 -24.48
CA GLU A 182 6.28 10.03 -25.24
C GLU A 182 6.11 10.13 -26.75
N LYS A 183 4.89 10.44 -27.23
CA LYS A 183 4.54 10.53 -28.65
C LYS A 183 4.81 9.23 -29.41
N ALA A 184 4.84 8.10 -28.72
CA ALA A 184 4.93 6.79 -29.36
C ALA A 184 3.66 6.44 -30.13
N VAL A 185 2.52 6.97 -29.68
CA VAL A 185 1.22 6.91 -30.35
C VAL A 185 0.51 8.25 -30.24
N THR A 186 -0.52 8.43 -31.07
CA THR A 186 -1.54 9.48 -30.93
C THR A 186 -2.87 8.84 -30.51
N PRO A 187 -3.89 9.60 -30.09
CA PRO A 187 -5.21 9.03 -29.80
C PRO A 187 -5.83 8.27 -30.99
N TYR A 188 -5.40 8.62 -32.20
CA TYR A 188 -5.91 8.04 -33.47
C TYR A 188 -5.03 6.93 -34.04
N THR A 189 -3.87 6.68 -33.47
CA THR A 189 -2.99 5.58 -33.89
C THR A 189 -3.70 4.25 -33.72
N THR A 190 -3.82 3.46 -34.79
CA THR A 190 -4.49 2.16 -34.78
C THR A 190 -3.47 1.03 -34.96
N TYR A 191 -3.74 -0.09 -34.31
CA TYR A 191 -3.01 -1.33 -34.51
C TYR A 191 -3.97 -2.48 -34.79
N PRO A 192 -3.54 -3.46 -35.63
CA PRO A 192 -4.34 -4.65 -35.89
C PRO A 192 -4.37 -5.57 -34.66
N CYS A 193 -5.48 -6.27 -34.48
CA CYS A 193 -5.59 -7.37 -33.53
C CYS A 193 -6.32 -8.54 -34.17
N HIS A 194 -5.62 -9.62 -34.42
CA HIS A 194 -6.13 -10.88 -34.93
C HIS A 194 -6.09 -11.92 -33.80
N HIS A 195 -6.98 -11.75 -32.77
CA HIS A 195 -7.01 -12.53 -31.54
C HIS A 195 -5.69 -12.48 -30.74
N GLY A 196 -4.84 -11.46 -30.98
CA GLY A 196 -3.59 -11.30 -30.25
C GLY A 196 -2.51 -10.50 -30.98
N PHE A 197 -1.39 -10.38 -30.28
CA PHE A 197 -0.13 -9.87 -30.82
C PHE A 197 0.73 -11.06 -31.24
N TYR A 198 1.26 -11.01 -32.46
CA TYR A 198 2.13 -12.04 -33.02
C TYR A 198 3.36 -11.37 -33.63
N SER A 199 4.52 -11.60 -33.11
CA SER A 199 5.77 -11.05 -33.65
C SER A 199 6.98 -11.88 -33.20
N SER A 200 7.89 -12.18 -34.11
CA SER A 200 9.18 -12.83 -33.80
C SER A 200 9.07 -14.11 -32.95
N GLY A 201 8.02 -14.92 -33.19
CA GLY A 201 7.76 -16.15 -32.43
C GLY A 201 7.06 -15.95 -31.09
N VAL A 202 6.85 -14.69 -30.66
CA VAL A 202 6.11 -14.37 -29.44
C VAL A 202 4.62 -14.21 -29.74
N LYS A 203 3.77 -14.82 -28.91
CA LYS A 203 2.32 -14.72 -28.97
C LYS A 203 1.78 -14.21 -27.65
N VAL A 204 1.01 -13.11 -27.71
CA VAL A 204 0.19 -12.63 -26.58
C VAL A 204 -1.27 -12.67 -27.01
N ALA A 205 -2.04 -13.59 -26.46
CA ALA A 205 -3.45 -13.79 -26.84
C ALA A 205 -4.32 -12.58 -26.46
N CYS A 206 -5.36 -12.35 -27.23
CA CYS A 206 -6.39 -11.35 -26.99
C CYS A 206 -7.77 -11.97 -27.25
N HIS A 207 -8.82 -11.38 -26.67
CA HIS A 207 -10.21 -11.75 -26.95
C HIS A 207 -10.73 -11.00 -28.18
N ASP A 208 -11.95 -11.36 -28.62
CA ASP A 208 -12.60 -10.78 -29.78
C ASP A 208 -13.02 -9.32 -29.55
N HIS A 209 -12.71 -8.48 -30.54
CA HIS A 209 -13.17 -7.09 -30.64
C HIS A 209 -12.91 -6.56 -32.07
N VAL A 210 -13.40 -5.38 -32.37
CA VAL A 210 -13.19 -4.73 -33.67
C VAL A 210 -11.67 -4.47 -33.90
N SER A 211 -11.23 -4.70 -35.15
CA SER A 211 -9.83 -4.50 -35.57
C SER A 211 -9.82 -3.81 -36.95
N PRO A 212 -8.90 -2.82 -37.20
CA PRO A 212 -7.91 -2.29 -36.28
C PRO A 212 -8.54 -1.45 -35.17
N ILE A 213 -7.79 -1.21 -34.08
CA ILE A 213 -8.29 -0.55 -32.87
C ILE A 213 -7.37 0.61 -32.46
N SER A 214 -7.95 1.74 -32.02
CA SER A 214 -7.24 2.89 -31.47
C SER A 214 -7.20 2.87 -29.93
N LEU A 215 -6.50 3.83 -29.30
CA LEU A 215 -6.18 3.81 -27.86
C LEU A 215 -7.40 3.68 -26.96
N VAL A 216 -8.41 4.57 -27.11
CA VAL A 216 -9.57 4.58 -26.20
C VAL A 216 -10.39 3.27 -26.30
N PRO A 217 -10.77 2.79 -27.50
CA PRO A 217 -11.35 1.48 -27.64
C PRO A 217 -10.45 0.34 -27.13
N ALA A 218 -9.11 0.44 -27.28
CA ALA A 218 -8.19 -0.58 -26.80
C ALA A 218 -8.18 -0.65 -25.26
N ILE A 219 -8.36 0.46 -24.55
CA ILE A 219 -8.53 0.48 -23.10
C ILE A 219 -9.88 -0.17 -22.73
N SER A 220 -10.98 0.26 -23.37
CA SER A 220 -12.33 -0.22 -23.02
C SER A 220 -12.53 -1.70 -23.31
N THR A 221 -11.93 -2.23 -24.36
CA THR A 221 -11.95 -3.66 -24.70
C THR A 221 -10.75 -4.42 -24.13
N SER A 222 -9.86 -3.75 -23.43
CA SER A 222 -8.64 -4.36 -22.87
C SER A 222 -7.77 -5.10 -23.90
N CYS A 223 -7.58 -4.53 -25.11
CA CYS A 223 -6.83 -5.16 -26.19
C CYS A 223 -5.34 -5.34 -25.84
N ASN A 224 -4.87 -6.56 -25.70
CA ASN A 224 -3.46 -6.85 -25.42
C ASN A 224 -2.56 -6.50 -26.62
N ALA A 225 -3.01 -6.77 -27.85
CA ALA A 225 -2.21 -6.51 -29.05
C ALA A 225 -1.86 -5.03 -29.21
N TYR A 226 -2.83 -4.14 -28.99
CA TYR A 226 -2.61 -2.69 -29.05
C TYR A 226 -1.44 -2.27 -28.13
N PHE A 227 -1.51 -2.68 -26.86
CA PHE A 227 -0.50 -2.29 -25.86
C PHE A 227 0.86 -2.91 -26.14
N CYS A 228 0.92 -4.11 -26.69
CA CYS A 228 2.18 -4.73 -27.15
C CYS A 228 2.81 -3.93 -28.31
N TYR A 229 2.04 -3.54 -29.31
CA TYR A 229 2.56 -2.73 -30.42
C TYR A 229 3.01 -1.34 -29.96
N ALA A 230 2.19 -0.65 -29.17
CA ALA A 230 2.51 0.68 -28.65
C ALA A 230 3.75 0.67 -27.72
N PHE A 231 3.89 -0.34 -26.88
CA PHE A 231 5.06 -0.52 -26.03
C PHE A 231 6.33 -0.69 -26.89
N ARG A 232 6.26 -1.53 -27.91
CA ARG A 232 7.40 -1.69 -28.83
C ARG A 232 7.71 -0.42 -29.61
N ALA A 233 6.68 0.32 -30.04
CA ALA A 233 6.88 1.61 -30.71
C ALA A 233 7.66 2.60 -29.83
N MET A 234 7.51 2.53 -28.51
CA MET A 234 8.30 3.32 -27.56
C MET A 234 9.67 2.71 -27.29
N ILE A 235 9.72 1.46 -26.83
CA ILE A 235 10.95 0.85 -26.29
C ILE A 235 11.96 0.54 -27.39
N ASP A 236 11.53 0.20 -28.61
CA ASP A 236 12.40 -0.09 -29.74
C ASP A 236 12.76 1.19 -30.55
N ASN A 237 12.36 2.39 -30.10
CA ASN A 237 12.68 3.67 -30.77
C ASN A 237 14.09 4.14 -30.42
N LEU A 238 15.09 3.56 -31.10
CA LEU A 238 16.50 3.86 -30.88
C LEU A 238 16.89 5.27 -31.36
N ASP A 239 16.19 5.82 -32.35
CA ASP A 239 16.44 7.19 -32.83
C ASP A 239 16.18 8.22 -31.73
N LYS A 240 15.17 7.99 -30.90
CA LYS A 240 14.83 8.89 -29.79
C LYS A 240 15.68 8.64 -28.54
N TYR A 241 15.91 7.39 -28.17
CA TYR A 241 16.51 7.05 -26.87
C TYR A 241 17.95 6.54 -26.95
N GLY A 242 18.47 6.26 -28.14
CA GLY A 242 19.82 5.71 -28.35
C GLY A 242 19.93 4.23 -28.03
N THR A 243 19.36 3.75 -26.93
CA THR A 243 19.38 2.33 -26.53
C THR A 243 18.02 1.87 -25.98
N THR A 244 17.77 0.56 -26.09
CA THR A 244 16.58 -0.08 -25.45
C THR A 244 16.55 0.17 -23.93
N GLY A 245 17.70 0.13 -23.27
CA GLY A 245 17.81 0.38 -21.83
C GLY A 245 17.40 1.80 -21.47
N ALA A 246 17.84 2.82 -22.23
CA ALA A 246 17.46 4.20 -21.99
C ALA A 246 15.95 4.43 -22.23
N ALA A 247 15.38 3.82 -23.26
CA ALA A 247 13.93 3.86 -23.50
C ALA A 247 13.14 3.24 -22.34
N PHE A 248 13.61 2.12 -21.82
CA PHE A 248 12.99 1.42 -20.71
C PHE A 248 13.08 2.22 -19.38
N GLU A 249 14.20 2.89 -19.12
CA GLU A 249 14.33 3.78 -17.96
C GLU A 249 13.40 5.01 -18.08
N ALA A 250 13.25 5.58 -19.28
CA ALA A 250 12.29 6.65 -19.53
C ALA A 250 10.86 6.18 -19.24
N TRP A 251 10.46 5.00 -19.72
CA TRP A 251 9.19 4.38 -19.39
C TRP A 251 9.03 4.17 -17.87
N LYS A 252 10.04 3.56 -17.23
CA LYS A 252 10.04 3.27 -15.80
C LYS A 252 9.85 4.52 -14.95
N LYS A 253 10.49 5.63 -15.34
CA LYS A 253 10.36 6.90 -14.62
C LYS A 253 8.89 7.31 -14.46
N TYR A 254 8.10 7.25 -15.53
CA TYR A 254 6.67 7.54 -15.45
C TYR A 254 5.90 6.58 -14.54
N ILE A 255 6.23 5.29 -14.60
CA ILE A 255 5.61 4.29 -13.73
C ILE A 255 5.87 4.59 -12.26
N VAL A 256 7.10 4.97 -11.93
CA VAL A 256 7.50 5.35 -10.57
C VAL A 256 6.80 6.64 -10.16
N ASP A 257 6.75 7.66 -11.02
CA ASP A 257 6.06 8.93 -10.77
C ASP A 257 4.54 8.73 -10.51
N MET A 258 3.94 7.66 -11.04
CA MET A 258 2.54 7.26 -10.78
C MET A 258 2.34 6.42 -9.51
N GLY A 259 3.37 6.22 -8.69
CA GLY A 259 3.26 5.54 -7.40
C GLY A 259 3.60 4.05 -7.39
N TYR A 260 4.16 3.51 -8.47
CA TYR A 260 4.60 2.11 -8.51
C TYR A 260 6.08 1.95 -8.17
N GLY A 261 6.45 0.80 -7.61
CA GLY A 261 7.85 0.42 -7.40
C GLY A 261 8.52 1.04 -6.17
N TYR A 262 7.81 1.84 -5.39
CA TYR A 262 8.25 2.35 -4.08
C TYR A 262 7.08 2.36 -3.08
N ARG A 263 7.37 2.63 -1.83
CA ARG A 263 6.35 2.78 -0.78
C ARG A 263 5.69 4.14 -0.93
N LEU A 264 4.36 4.17 -0.96
CA LEU A 264 3.58 5.41 -1.04
C LEU A 264 3.68 6.23 0.25
N GLY A 265 4.04 5.58 1.36
CA GLY A 265 4.15 6.22 2.66
C GLY A 265 2.86 6.15 3.47
N VAL A 266 2.04 5.11 3.26
CA VAL A 266 0.84 4.90 4.08
C VAL A 266 1.22 4.84 5.57
N ASP A 267 0.38 5.41 6.40
CA ASP A 267 0.56 5.49 7.85
C ASP A 267 0.29 4.16 8.60
N LEU A 268 0.54 3.04 7.90
CA LEU A 268 0.48 1.68 8.42
C LEU A 268 1.84 0.99 8.26
N PRO A 269 2.25 0.12 9.20
CA PRO A 269 3.51 -0.59 9.10
C PRO A 269 3.46 -1.72 8.08
N GLY A 270 4.60 -2.03 7.46
CA GLY A 270 4.74 -3.21 6.61
C GLY A 270 4.41 -2.99 5.13
N GLU A 271 4.24 -1.74 4.68
CA GLU A 271 3.99 -1.43 3.28
C GLU A 271 5.08 -2.01 2.36
N SER A 272 4.64 -2.73 1.32
CA SER A 272 5.50 -3.24 0.26
C SER A 272 5.64 -2.22 -0.86
N ARG A 273 6.84 -2.12 -1.43
CA ARG A 273 7.08 -1.28 -2.60
C ARG A 273 6.59 -1.88 -3.92
N GLY A 274 6.12 -3.14 -3.94
CA GLY A 274 5.96 -3.87 -5.19
C GLY A 274 7.29 -4.11 -5.90
N PHE A 275 7.25 -4.32 -7.22
CA PHE A 275 8.45 -4.46 -8.03
C PHE A 275 8.22 -3.91 -9.44
N ILE A 276 9.04 -2.95 -9.85
CA ILE A 276 9.14 -2.47 -11.24
C ILE A 276 10.58 -2.72 -11.68
N PRO A 277 10.80 -3.57 -12.69
CA PRO A 277 12.14 -3.87 -13.20
C PRO A 277 12.80 -2.61 -13.76
N ASN A 278 14.13 -2.62 -13.80
CA ASN A 278 14.94 -1.61 -14.49
C ASN A 278 15.73 -2.24 -15.62
N SER A 279 16.39 -1.42 -16.43
CA SER A 279 17.22 -1.89 -17.55
C SER A 279 18.36 -2.81 -17.09
N ASP A 280 18.96 -2.53 -15.92
CA ASP A 280 20.02 -3.37 -15.34
C ASP A 280 19.53 -4.76 -14.96
N PHE A 281 18.28 -4.88 -14.50
CA PHE A 281 17.67 -6.17 -14.20
C PHE A 281 17.67 -7.07 -15.45
N TYR A 282 17.18 -6.54 -16.57
CA TYR A 282 17.15 -7.30 -17.82
C TYR A 282 18.55 -7.50 -18.44
N SER A 283 19.42 -6.51 -18.32
CA SER A 283 20.80 -6.61 -18.82
C SER A 283 21.62 -7.67 -18.07
N LYS A 284 21.34 -7.91 -16.79
CA LYS A 284 21.94 -9.02 -16.03
C LYS A 284 21.46 -10.39 -16.52
N ILE A 285 20.21 -10.49 -16.98
CA ILE A 285 19.62 -11.76 -17.44
C ILE A 285 20.02 -12.06 -18.88
N TYR A 286 19.95 -11.07 -19.77
CA TYR A 286 20.05 -11.24 -21.21
C TYR A 286 21.33 -10.65 -21.82
N GLY A 287 22.16 -9.97 -21.03
CA GLY A 287 23.29 -9.16 -21.51
C GLY A 287 22.87 -7.73 -21.90
N ALA A 288 23.82 -6.79 -21.84
CA ALA A 288 23.54 -5.35 -22.01
C ALA A 288 22.79 -5.00 -23.30
N ASN A 289 23.06 -5.71 -24.39
CA ASN A 289 22.44 -5.53 -25.72
C ASN A 289 21.60 -6.73 -26.15
N GLY A 290 21.37 -7.68 -25.24
CA GLY A 290 20.73 -8.96 -25.56
C GLY A 290 19.20 -8.95 -25.49
N TRP A 291 18.56 -7.81 -25.15
CA TRP A 291 17.11 -7.70 -24.99
C TRP A 291 16.54 -6.49 -25.73
N LYS A 292 15.28 -6.59 -26.10
CA LYS A 292 14.49 -5.58 -26.82
C LYS A 292 13.08 -5.52 -26.24
N GLY A 293 12.26 -4.58 -26.68
CA GLY A 293 10.87 -4.48 -26.27
C GLY A 293 10.09 -5.79 -26.40
N ILE A 294 10.38 -6.58 -27.44
CA ILE A 294 9.77 -7.92 -27.62
C ILE A 294 10.14 -8.93 -26.52
N THR A 295 11.36 -8.85 -25.99
CA THR A 295 11.86 -9.76 -24.94
C THR A 295 11.06 -9.57 -23.63
N VAL A 296 10.65 -8.35 -23.34
CA VAL A 296 9.97 -7.94 -22.10
C VAL A 296 8.53 -7.54 -22.36
N ILE A 297 7.92 -8.04 -23.42
CA ILE A 297 6.62 -7.59 -23.94
C ILE A 297 5.48 -7.74 -22.93
N SER A 298 5.55 -8.71 -22.01
CA SER A 298 4.54 -8.93 -20.95
C SER A 298 4.35 -7.72 -20.03
N VAL A 299 5.41 -6.90 -19.88
CA VAL A 299 5.35 -5.65 -19.10
C VAL A 299 4.33 -4.67 -19.68
N SER A 300 4.12 -4.68 -21.00
CA SER A 300 3.15 -3.81 -21.70
C SER A 300 1.70 -3.98 -21.22
N ILE A 301 1.36 -5.15 -20.69
CA ILE A 301 0.02 -5.52 -20.22
C ILE A 301 -0.03 -5.73 -18.69
N GLY A 302 0.99 -5.22 -17.96
CA GLY A 302 1.06 -5.32 -16.50
C GLY A 302 1.30 -6.75 -16.00
N GLN A 303 2.03 -7.55 -16.76
CA GLN A 303 2.45 -8.91 -16.42
C GLN A 303 3.99 -9.03 -16.49
N GLY A 304 4.50 -10.25 -16.47
CA GLY A 304 5.93 -10.49 -16.34
C GLY A 304 6.42 -10.15 -14.93
N GLU A 305 7.47 -9.35 -14.84
CA GLU A 305 8.13 -9.03 -13.57
C GLU A 305 7.48 -7.85 -12.84
N VAL A 306 6.48 -7.17 -13.43
CA VAL A 306 5.77 -6.04 -12.80
C VAL A 306 4.86 -6.56 -11.69
N LEU A 307 5.11 -6.07 -10.46
CA LEU A 307 4.30 -6.39 -9.29
C LEU A 307 3.88 -5.10 -8.59
N ALA A 308 2.59 -5.00 -8.26
CA ALA A 308 1.99 -3.87 -7.56
C ALA A 308 1.14 -4.34 -6.38
N THR A 309 1.07 -3.53 -5.32
CA THR A 309 0.15 -3.78 -4.23
C THR A 309 -1.28 -3.30 -4.60
N PRO A 310 -2.33 -3.85 -3.99
CA PRO A 310 -3.68 -3.32 -4.16
C PRO A 310 -3.79 -1.82 -3.81
N LEU A 311 -3.03 -1.35 -2.80
CA LEU A 311 -2.94 0.07 -2.47
C LEU A 311 -2.39 0.90 -3.65
N GLN A 312 -1.30 0.45 -4.29
CA GLN A 312 -0.72 1.14 -5.46
C GLN A 312 -1.70 1.17 -6.65
N ILE A 313 -2.45 0.10 -6.87
CA ILE A 313 -3.47 0.04 -7.93
C ILE A 313 -4.62 1.01 -7.62
N ALA A 314 -5.08 1.10 -6.37
CA ALA A 314 -6.09 2.06 -5.96
C ALA A 314 -5.57 3.50 -6.07
N ASN A 315 -4.30 3.74 -5.71
CA ASN A 315 -3.65 5.05 -5.85
C ASN A 315 -3.55 5.51 -7.31
N LEU A 316 -3.34 4.60 -8.26
CA LEU A 316 -3.40 4.94 -9.68
C LEU A 316 -4.79 5.47 -10.05
N ALA A 317 -5.87 4.83 -9.58
CA ALA A 317 -7.22 5.31 -9.85
C ALA A 317 -7.45 6.72 -9.26
N ALA A 318 -6.96 6.98 -8.05
CA ALA A 318 -6.98 8.31 -7.44
C ALA A 318 -6.17 9.34 -8.24
N THR A 319 -4.99 8.96 -8.74
CA THR A 319 -4.12 9.80 -9.59
C THR A 319 -4.84 10.20 -10.88
N ILE A 320 -5.53 9.25 -11.53
CA ILE A 320 -6.30 9.52 -12.75
C ILE A 320 -7.49 10.43 -12.44
N ALA A 321 -8.22 10.19 -11.34
CA ALA A 321 -9.34 11.02 -10.92
C ALA A 321 -8.93 12.47 -10.66
N ASN A 322 -7.75 12.67 -10.10
CA ASN A 322 -7.15 13.98 -9.84
C ASN A 322 -6.41 14.58 -11.06
N ARG A 323 -6.47 13.95 -12.23
CA ARG A 323 -5.80 14.43 -13.45
C ARG A 323 -4.28 14.55 -13.35
N GLY A 324 -3.63 13.60 -12.64
CA GLY A 324 -2.18 13.41 -12.64
C GLY A 324 -1.45 13.73 -11.34
N TYR A 325 -2.14 13.84 -10.22
CA TYR A 325 -1.52 13.90 -8.89
C TYR A 325 -2.26 13.01 -7.89
N TYR A 326 -1.62 12.71 -6.78
CA TYR A 326 -2.24 12.01 -5.67
C TYR A 326 -1.71 12.54 -4.33
N PHE A 327 -2.52 12.37 -3.29
CA PHE A 327 -2.13 12.56 -1.91
C PHE A 327 -1.60 11.25 -1.34
N THR A 328 -0.64 11.30 -0.42
CA THR A 328 -0.20 10.10 0.27
C THR A 328 -1.39 9.40 0.93
N PRO A 329 -1.67 8.14 0.58
CA PRO A 329 -2.77 7.41 1.20
C PRO A 329 -2.57 7.27 2.71
N HIS A 330 -3.61 7.53 3.50
CA HIS A 330 -3.53 7.47 4.96
C HIS A 330 -4.85 7.02 5.58
N VAL A 331 -4.77 6.39 6.75
CA VAL A 331 -5.95 5.90 7.50
C VAL A 331 -6.32 6.78 8.68
N VAL A 332 -5.39 7.61 9.19
CA VAL A 332 -5.67 8.54 10.29
C VAL A 332 -5.95 9.92 9.73
N ARG A 333 -7.16 10.43 9.97
CA ARG A 333 -7.60 11.77 9.57
C ARG A 333 -7.05 12.85 10.50
N SER A 334 -7.13 12.62 11.81
CA SER A 334 -6.69 13.62 12.79
C SER A 334 -6.26 13.01 14.12
N VAL A 335 -5.42 13.76 14.83
CA VAL A 335 -5.00 13.50 16.20
C VAL A 335 -5.51 14.66 17.06
N GLU A 336 -6.32 14.40 18.10
CA GLU A 336 -6.91 15.44 18.97
C GLU A 336 -7.55 16.58 18.18
N ASN A 337 -8.34 16.27 17.13
CA ASN A 337 -8.97 17.22 16.22
C ASN A 337 -7.99 18.09 15.39
N THR A 338 -6.69 17.83 15.44
CA THR A 338 -5.72 18.41 14.50
C THR A 338 -5.72 17.60 13.21
N TYR A 339 -6.19 18.19 12.12
CA TYR A 339 -6.21 17.52 10.82
C TYR A 339 -4.77 17.29 10.30
N LEU A 340 -4.46 16.07 9.89
CA LEU A 340 -3.13 15.71 9.41
C LEU A 340 -2.97 15.87 7.90
N GLY A 341 -4.05 16.09 7.16
CA GLY A 341 -4.04 16.17 5.70
C GLY A 341 -3.19 17.32 5.13
N ASP A 342 -2.94 18.38 5.89
CA ASP A 342 -2.09 19.50 5.46
C ASP A 342 -0.58 19.18 5.53
N ALA A 343 -0.20 18.10 6.19
CA ALA A 343 1.20 17.68 6.32
C ALA A 343 1.64 16.70 5.21
N VAL A 344 0.74 16.35 4.28
CA VAL A 344 0.99 15.33 3.27
C VAL A 344 1.66 15.92 2.05
N SER A 345 2.77 15.33 1.65
CA SER A 345 3.55 15.67 0.46
C SER A 345 2.78 15.35 -0.83
N TYR A 346 2.71 16.32 -1.74
CA TYR A 346 2.12 16.12 -3.07
C TYR A 346 3.15 15.53 -4.03
N THR A 347 2.76 14.52 -4.78
CA THR A 347 3.54 14.08 -5.94
C THR A 347 2.85 14.59 -7.20
N HIS A 348 3.45 15.60 -7.86
CA HIS A 348 2.93 16.14 -9.10
C HIS A 348 3.43 15.33 -10.30
N LEU A 349 2.52 14.61 -10.93
CA LEU A 349 2.65 14.29 -12.34
C LEU A 349 2.12 15.51 -13.11
N ARG A 350 2.97 16.22 -13.83
CA ARG A 350 2.48 17.24 -14.77
C ARG A 350 1.72 16.50 -15.86
N ALA A 351 0.41 16.38 -15.71
CA ALA A 351 -0.46 16.18 -16.84
C ALA A 351 -0.36 17.44 -17.70
N HIS A 352 0.19 17.33 -18.89
CA HIS A 352 0.01 18.40 -19.87
C HIS A 352 -1.50 18.54 -20.11
N GLU A 353 -2.01 19.73 -19.82
CA GLU A 353 -3.37 20.13 -20.18
C GLU A 353 -3.51 20.05 -21.69
N THR A 354 -3.93 18.91 -22.18
CA THR A 354 -4.51 18.76 -23.51
C THR A 354 -5.28 17.46 -23.56
N LEU A 355 -6.50 17.52 -23.11
CA LEU A 355 -7.67 16.88 -23.76
C LEU A 355 -8.93 17.41 -23.09
#